data_88fbb5c83d32774663febf6ce864b59f
#
_entry.id   88fbb5c83d32774663febf6ce864b59f
#
_cell.length_a   1.000
_cell.length_b   1.000
_cell.length_c   1.000
_cell.angle_alpha   90.00
_cell.angle_beta   90.00
_cell.angle_gamma   90.00
#
_symmetry.space_group_name_H-M   'P 1'
#
loop_
_entity.id
_entity.type
_entity.pdbx_description
1 polymer ?
#
loop_
_entity_poly.entity_id
_entity_poly.type
_entity_poly.pdbx_seq_one_letter_code
_entity_poly.pdbx_strand_id
1 'polypeptide(L)'
;MSNTNPKTIYDMYGFPPALYDITYEVPGAPEIASLSHSMISGKTDFDDSWGIDHGSWSVLVHMYPNRDIPVFQISIDSEAPPETHYRIGRELSALRDQGVLIMGSGNIVHNLRQVDWHKPGEGLDWAYEFDDFINENILSGNHDRILNYKDMGMIARMAVPTPDHFFPLLYVLGASNQNDEISVYNKSGELGSLTMTSYLFE
;
A
#
# COMPACT_ATOMS: atom_id res chain seq x y z
N MET A 1 14.42 -6.45 -1.45
CA MET A 1 15.39 -6.26 -0.34
C MET A 1 15.73 -7.63 0.25
N SER A 2 17.01 -8.00 0.32
CA SER A 2 17.49 -9.26 0.92
C SER A 2 18.32 -9.03 2.21
N ASN A 3 18.37 -7.79 2.69
CA ASN A 3 19.12 -7.39 3.87
C ASN A 3 18.53 -8.02 5.14
N THR A 4 19.39 -8.56 6.00
CA THR A 4 19.00 -9.14 7.31
C THR A 4 18.70 -8.08 8.38
N ASN A 5 19.20 -6.86 8.20
CA ASN A 5 19.01 -5.73 9.12
C ASN A 5 18.76 -4.44 8.33
N PRO A 6 17.58 -4.30 7.72
CA PRO A 6 17.24 -3.12 6.94
C PRO A 6 17.16 -1.90 7.86
N LYS A 7 17.71 -0.77 7.40
CA LYS A 7 17.67 0.49 8.13
C LYS A 7 16.33 1.19 7.94
N THR A 8 15.90 1.93 8.95
CA THR A 8 14.82 2.92 8.76
C THR A 8 15.34 4.03 7.86
N ILE A 9 14.56 4.42 6.85
CA ILE A 9 14.88 5.55 5.97
C ILE A 9 13.77 6.59 6.02
N TYR A 10 14.16 7.85 5.82
CA TYR A 10 13.28 9.00 5.87
C TYR A 10 13.20 9.64 4.48
N ASP A 11 12.45 8.99 3.61
CA ASP A 11 12.20 9.41 2.23
C ASP A 11 11.06 10.43 2.12
N MET A 12 10.91 11.24 3.16
CA MET A 12 9.89 12.28 3.32
C MET A 12 10.55 13.60 3.72
N TYR A 13 9.83 14.72 3.60
CA TYR A 13 10.31 16.04 4.02
C TYR A 13 9.16 16.94 4.46
N GLY A 14 9.50 17.99 5.24
CA GLY A 14 8.54 19.00 5.68
C GLY A 14 7.70 18.62 6.91
N PHE A 15 8.01 17.51 7.57
CA PHE A 15 7.34 17.04 8.78
C PHE A 15 8.02 17.56 10.05
N PRO A 16 7.32 17.52 11.21
CA PRO A 16 7.91 17.88 12.49
C PRO A 16 9.16 17.04 12.82
N PRO A 17 10.19 17.62 13.48
CA PRO A 17 11.43 16.92 13.80
C PRO A 17 11.24 15.59 14.54
N ALA A 18 10.26 15.51 15.45
CA ALA A 18 9.95 14.30 16.20
C ALA A 18 9.64 13.07 15.31
N LEU A 19 9.20 13.27 14.07
CA LEU A 19 8.94 12.17 13.15
C LEU A 19 10.25 11.55 12.62
N TYR A 20 11.32 12.35 12.52
CA TYR A 20 12.64 11.89 12.09
C TYR A 20 13.45 11.25 13.22
N ASP A 21 12.96 11.32 14.46
CA ASP A 21 13.57 10.62 15.61
C ASP A 21 13.06 9.18 15.76
N ILE A 22 11.99 8.82 15.04
CA ILE A 22 11.43 7.46 15.06
C ILE A 22 12.36 6.53 14.28
N THR A 23 12.87 5.51 14.92
CA THR A 23 13.58 4.41 14.26
C THR A 23 12.74 3.13 14.36
N TYR A 24 12.69 2.35 13.29
CA TYR A 24 12.00 1.07 13.26
C TYR A 24 12.96 -0.02 12.76
N GLU A 25 13.86 -0.42 13.63
CA GLU A 25 14.83 -1.48 13.36
C GLU A 25 14.17 -2.84 13.60
N VAL A 26 14.01 -3.61 12.54
CA VAL A 26 13.40 -4.94 12.55
C VAL A 26 14.31 -5.95 11.85
N PRO A 27 14.21 -7.24 12.16
CA PRO A 27 14.85 -8.26 11.34
C PRO A 27 14.38 -8.18 9.89
N GLY A 28 15.28 -8.33 8.94
CA GLY A 28 14.90 -8.55 7.55
C GLY A 28 14.45 -9.99 7.32
N ALA A 29 13.77 -10.25 6.19
CA ALA A 29 13.27 -11.55 5.80
C ALA A 29 13.88 -12.05 4.48
N PRO A 30 15.22 -12.27 4.39
CA PRO A 30 15.90 -12.60 3.14
C PRO A 30 15.42 -13.90 2.50
N GLU A 31 15.01 -14.89 3.29
CA GLU A 31 14.48 -16.18 2.79
C GLU A 31 13.15 -15.97 2.09
N ILE A 32 12.24 -15.22 2.70
CA ILE A 32 10.93 -14.89 2.10
C ILE A 32 11.11 -13.96 0.91
N ALA A 33 12.05 -13.01 0.97
CA ALA A 33 12.38 -12.16 -0.18
C ALA A 33 12.90 -12.99 -1.37
N SER A 34 13.76 -13.98 -1.13
CA SER A 34 14.26 -14.91 -2.17
C SER A 34 13.15 -15.80 -2.73
N LEU A 35 12.27 -16.31 -1.87
CA LEU A 35 11.10 -17.07 -2.28
C LEU A 35 10.18 -16.21 -3.16
N SER A 36 9.86 -14.99 -2.73
CA SER A 36 9.05 -14.04 -3.49
C SER A 36 9.65 -13.74 -4.85
N HIS A 37 10.97 -13.51 -4.91
CA HIS A 37 11.69 -13.31 -6.17
C HIS A 37 11.51 -14.50 -7.13
N SER A 38 11.54 -15.74 -6.63
CA SER A 38 11.35 -16.94 -7.45
C SER A 38 9.90 -17.15 -7.91
N MET A 39 8.91 -16.60 -7.18
CA MET A 39 7.48 -16.71 -7.50
C MET A 39 7.04 -15.70 -8.55
N ILE A 40 7.68 -14.54 -8.61
CA ILE A 40 7.32 -13.45 -9.54
C ILE A 40 7.82 -13.79 -10.94
N SER A 41 6.92 -13.89 -11.91
CA SER A 41 7.25 -14.24 -13.31
C SER A 41 7.92 -13.11 -14.09
N GLY A 42 7.88 -11.88 -13.57
CA GLY A 42 8.53 -10.71 -14.15
C GLY A 42 9.98 -10.55 -13.74
N LYS A 43 10.67 -9.57 -14.34
CA LYS A 43 12.03 -9.22 -13.91
C LYS A 43 11.97 -8.56 -12.54
N THR A 44 12.68 -9.12 -11.58
CA THR A 44 12.90 -8.56 -10.25
C THR A 44 14.37 -8.65 -9.89
N ASP A 45 14.84 -7.72 -9.08
CA ASP A 45 16.21 -7.70 -8.57
C ASP A 45 16.18 -7.36 -7.07
N PHE A 46 17.25 -7.72 -6.36
CA PHE A 46 17.40 -7.31 -4.96
C PHE A 46 18.06 -5.93 -4.89
N ASP A 47 17.47 -5.05 -4.12
CA ASP A 47 18.05 -3.75 -3.77
C ASP A 47 18.22 -3.67 -2.25
N ASP A 48 19.45 -3.73 -1.79
CA ASP A 48 19.82 -3.61 -0.37
C ASP A 48 20.32 -2.20 -0.01
N SER A 49 20.30 -1.26 -0.95
CA SER A 49 20.57 0.15 -0.72
C SER A 49 19.36 0.88 -0.12
N TRP A 50 18.13 0.39 -0.39
CA TRP A 50 16.90 0.89 0.20
C TRP A 50 16.61 0.22 1.54
N GLY A 51 16.03 0.94 2.48
CA GLY A 51 15.66 0.43 3.80
C GLY A 51 14.15 0.32 3.97
N ILE A 52 13.68 0.31 5.23
CA ILE A 52 12.25 0.39 5.55
C ILE A 52 11.84 1.86 5.44
N ASP A 53 11.02 2.18 4.47
CA ASP A 53 10.58 3.54 4.15
C ASP A 53 9.44 4.04 5.06
N HIS A 54 9.13 5.34 4.95
CA HIS A 54 8.11 5.94 5.81
C HIS A 54 6.71 5.34 5.58
N GLY A 55 6.39 4.93 4.39
CA GLY A 55 5.12 4.25 4.09
C GLY A 55 4.96 2.96 4.89
N SER A 56 6.05 2.26 5.15
CA SER A 56 6.07 1.02 5.92
C SER A 56 6.25 1.26 7.42
N TRP A 57 7.32 1.94 7.85
CA TRP A 57 7.61 2.04 9.28
C TRP A 57 6.58 2.88 10.05
N SER A 58 5.95 3.87 9.42
CA SER A 58 4.94 4.70 10.10
C SER A 58 3.70 3.91 10.53
N VAL A 59 3.38 2.85 9.80
CA VAL A 59 2.29 1.92 10.13
C VAL A 59 2.78 0.83 11.08
N LEU A 60 3.91 0.21 10.75
CA LEU A 60 4.43 -0.94 11.48
C LEU A 60 4.84 -0.62 12.91
N VAL A 61 5.31 0.60 13.19
CA VAL A 61 5.67 1.04 14.55
C VAL A 61 4.48 0.99 15.52
N HIS A 62 3.27 1.13 14.99
CA HIS A 62 2.03 1.04 15.77
C HIS A 62 1.44 -0.38 15.78
N MET A 63 1.49 -1.10 14.66
CA MET A 63 0.97 -2.45 14.56
C MET A 63 1.84 -3.47 15.28
N TYR A 64 3.18 -3.34 15.16
CA TYR A 64 4.16 -4.27 15.72
C TYR A 64 5.23 -3.51 16.51
N PRO A 65 4.88 -2.87 17.65
CA PRO A 65 5.79 -2.03 18.43
C PRO A 65 6.97 -2.80 19.01
N ASN A 66 6.86 -4.12 19.17
CA ASN A 66 7.94 -4.98 19.66
C ASN A 66 9.07 -5.18 18.63
N ARG A 67 8.82 -4.89 17.35
CA ARG A 67 9.82 -5.00 16.27
C ARG A 67 10.40 -6.40 16.09
N ASP A 68 9.62 -7.43 16.40
CA ASP A 68 10.01 -8.84 16.41
C ASP A 68 9.56 -9.61 15.15
N ILE A 69 8.78 -8.96 14.27
CA ILE A 69 8.33 -9.54 13.01
C ILE A 69 9.34 -9.20 11.91
N PRO A 70 9.91 -10.21 11.21
CA PRO A 70 10.79 -9.96 10.07
C PRO A 70 10.04 -9.28 8.91
N VAL A 71 10.68 -8.27 8.30
CA VAL A 71 10.07 -7.45 7.23
C VAL A 71 10.98 -7.38 6.01
N PHE A 72 10.40 -7.47 4.83
CA PHE A 72 11.02 -7.03 3.59
C PHE A 72 10.01 -6.23 2.76
N GLN A 73 10.50 -5.40 1.85
CA GLN A 73 9.65 -4.59 0.98
C GLN A 73 9.78 -5.02 -0.48
N ILE A 74 8.65 -4.94 -1.18
CA ILE A 74 8.57 -5.02 -2.63
C ILE A 74 8.19 -3.62 -3.12
N SER A 75 9.03 -3.04 -4.00
CA SER A 75 8.73 -1.75 -4.61
C SER A 75 7.63 -1.88 -5.65
N ILE A 76 6.88 -0.80 -5.85
CA ILE A 76 6.03 -0.66 -7.02
C ILE A 76 6.86 -0.23 -8.24
N ASP A 77 6.37 -0.55 -9.44
CA ASP A 77 6.85 0.00 -10.70
C ASP A 77 5.83 1.04 -11.20
N SER A 78 6.13 2.32 -11.04
CA SER A 78 5.22 3.41 -11.42
C SER A 78 4.92 3.50 -12.91
N GLU A 79 5.76 2.89 -13.76
CA GLU A 79 5.59 2.86 -15.21
C GLU A 79 4.80 1.64 -15.69
N ALA A 80 4.70 0.60 -14.86
CA ALA A 80 3.95 -0.60 -15.21
C ALA A 80 2.43 -0.38 -15.09
N PRO A 81 1.62 -1.08 -15.89
CA PRO A 81 0.16 -0.98 -15.81
C PRO A 81 -0.38 -1.64 -14.52
N PRO A 82 -1.57 -1.24 -14.04
CA PRO A 82 -2.21 -1.79 -12.85
C PRO A 82 -2.25 -3.32 -12.78
N GLU A 83 -2.51 -3.98 -13.91
CA GLU A 83 -2.59 -5.44 -14.03
C GLU A 83 -1.28 -6.14 -13.66
N THR A 84 -0.15 -5.48 -13.84
CA THR A 84 1.15 -6.03 -13.44
C THR A 84 1.23 -6.20 -11.93
N HIS A 85 0.82 -5.19 -11.17
CA HIS A 85 0.84 -5.20 -9.71
C HIS A 85 -0.15 -6.22 -9.14
N TYR A 86 -1.35 -6.28 -9.71
CA TYR A 86 -2.35 -7.27 -9.37
C TYR A 86 -1.86 -8.71 -9.65
N ARG A 87 -1.23 -8.94 -10.80
CA ARG A 87 -0.63 -10.24 -11.15
C ARG A 87 0.46 -10.64 -10.16
N ILE A 88 1.35 -9.71 -9.80
CA ILE A 88 2.39 -9.98 -8.78
C ILE A 88 1.73 -10.37 -7.45
N GLY A 89 0.70 -9.67 -7.01
CA GLY A 89 -0.07 -10.05 -5.84
C GLY A 89 -0.60 -11.48 -5.92
N ARG A 90 -1.17 -11.88 -7.05
CA ARG A 90 -1.63 -13.26 -7.29
C ARG A 90 -0.51 -14.29 -7.22
N GLU A 91 0.65 -13.99 -7.78
CA GLU A 91 1.83 -14.85 -7.75
C GLU A 91 2.34 -15.04 -6.32
N LEU A 92 2.17 -14.04 -5.45
CA LEU A 92 2.58 -14.06 -4.05
C LEU A 92 1.53 -14.62 -3.09
N SER A 93 0.30 -14.88 -3.54
CA SER A 93 -0.82 -15.25 -2.67
C SER A 93 -0.54 -16.46 -1.77
N ALA A 94 0.21 -17.46 -2.28
CA ALA A 94 0.56 -18.66 -1.52
C ALA A 94 1.48 -18.38 -0.30
N LEU A 95 2.06 -17.20 -0.18
CA LEU A 95 2.81 -16.80 1.02
C LEU A 95 1.89 -16.67 2.24
N ARG A 96 0.62 -16.34 2.03
CA ARG A 96 -0.38 -16.25 3.11
C ARG A 96 -0.51 -17.59 3.85
N ASP A 97 -0.49 -18.71 3.14
CA ASP A 97 -0.55 -20.06 3.70
C ASP A 97 0.72 -20.44 4.51
N GLN A 98 1.78 -19.65 4.36
CA GLN A 98 3.03 -19.81 5.09
C GLN A 98 3.15 -18.82 6.28
N GLY A 99 2.05 -18.16 6.64
CA GLY A 99 2.01 -17.21 7.75
C GLY A 99 2.65 -15.85 7.42
N VAL A 100 2.77 -15.49 6.15
CA VAL A 100 3.26 -14.17 5.73
C VAL A 100 2.10 -13.21 5.55
N LEU A 101 2.11 -12.10 6.28
CA LEU A 101 1.20 -10.98 6.07
C LEU A 101 1.66 -10.18 4.84
N ILE A 102 0.79 -10.08 3.84
CA ILE A 102 0.99 -9.19 2.69
C ILE A 102 0.29 -7.88 3.00
N MET A 103 1.07 -6.80 3.16
CA MET A 103 0.56 -5.48 3.50
C MET A 103 0.85 -4.49 2.38
N GLY A 104 -0.19 -3.80 1.91
CA GLY A 104 -0.09 -2.66 1.01
C GLY A 104 -0.27 -1.37 1.81
N SER A 105 0.77 -0.56 1.94
CA SER A 105 0.68 0.76 2.56
C SER A 105 0.57 1.84 1.51
N GLY A 106 -0.47 2.67 1.63
CA GLY A 106 -0.77 3.78 0.72
C GLY A 106 -2.15 4.35 1.01
N ASN A 107 -2.70 5.07 0.05
CA ASN A 107 -4.03 5.67 0.16
C ASN A 107 -4.82 5.43 -1.15
N ILE A 108 -6.11 5.23 -1.03
CA ILE A 108 -7.01 5.16 -2.20
C ILE A 108 -7.05 6.52 -2.91
N VAL A 109 -7.21 7.58 -2.14
CA VAL A 109 -7.13 8.96 -2.62
C VAL A 109 -5.92 9.64 -1.99
N HIS A 110 -5.00 10.13 -2.82
CA HIS A 110 -3.80 10.83 -2.35
C HIS A 110 -3.41 11.97 -3.29
N ASN A 111 -3.86 13.19 -3.01
CA ASN A 111 -3.54 14.35 -3.83
C ASN A 111 -3.04 15.53 -2.98
N LEU A 112 -1.75 15.55 -2.68
CA LEU A 112 -1.15 16.61 -1.88
C LEU A 112 -1.22 17.99 -2.52
N ARG A 113 -1.50 18.09 -3.84
CA ARG A 113 -1.66 19.39 -4.54
C ARG A 113 -3.02 20.03 -4.25
N GLN A 114 -3.98 19.26 -3.73
CA GLN A 114 -5.35 19.68 -3.42
C GLN A 114 -5.63 19.71 -1.90
N VAL A 115 -4.58 19.56 -1.07
CA VAL A 115 -4.72 19.58 0.39
C VAL A 115 -5.30 20.92 0.86
N ASP A 116 -6.37 20.83 1.65
CA ASP A 116 -6.97 21.96 2.38
C ASP A 116 -6.74 21.78 3.89
N TRP A 117 -5.77 22.50 4.42
CA TRP A 117 -5.41 22.47 5.83
C TRP A 117 -6.53 22.92 6.78
N HIS A 118 -7.63 23.50 6.26
CA HIS A 118 -8.80 23.90 7.03
C HIS A 118 -9.86 22.79 7.11
N LYS A 119 -9.57 21.60 6.55
CA LYS A 119 -10.48 20.44 6.53
C LYS A 119 -9.88 19.19 7.19
N PRO A 120 -9.40 19.28 8.44
CA PRO A 120 -8.92 18.06 9.14
C PRO A 120 -10.11 17.12 9.39
N GLY A 121 -9.91 15.84 9.11
CA GLY A 121 -10.94 14.81 9.25
C GLY A 121 -12.07 14.84 8.21
N GLU A 122 -11.92 15.64 7.14
CA GLU A 122 -12.92 15.76 6.07
C GLU A 122 -12.30 15.48 4.70
N GLY A 123 -13.08 14.85 3.80
CA GLY A 123 -12.80 14.72 2.38
C GLY A 123 -13.72 15.63 1.54
N LEU A 124 -13.28 16.00 0.36
CA LEU A 124 -14.13 16.63 -0.64
C LEU A 124 -15.00 15.58 -1.35
N ASP A 125 -16.13 15.98 -1.93
CA ASP A 125 -17.10 15.08 -2.56
C ASP A 125 -16.44 14.15 -3.59
N TRP A 126 -15.55 14.65 -4.44
CA TRP A 126 -14.86 13.84 -5.44
C TRP A 126 -13.90 12.80 -4.83
N ALA A 127 -13.35 13.10 -3.64
CA ALA A 127 -12.47 12.16 -2.93
C ALA A 127 -13.30 10.99 -2.37
N TYR A 128 -14.44 11.30 -1.77
CA TYR A 128 -15.37 10.26 -1.32
C TYR A 128 -15.97 9.47 -2.49
N GLU A 129 -16.30 10.13 -3.61
CA GLU A 129 -16.84 9.45 -4.79
C GLU A 129 -15.86 8.41 -5.34
N PHE A 130 -14.55 8.72 -5.38
CA PHE A 130 -13.54 7.75 -5.80
C PHE A 130 -13.34 6.64 -4.75
N ASP A 131 -13.27 6.99 -3.47
CA ASP A 131 -13.12 6.03 -2.38
C ASP A 131 -14.30 5.04 -2.33
N ASP A 132 -15.53 5.54 -2.45
CA ASP A 132 -16.74 4.73 -2.51
C ASP A 132 -16.76 3.82 -3.73
N PHE A 133 -16.36 4.32 -4.92
CA PHE A 133 -16.20 3.48 -6.11
C PHE A 133 -15.24 2.32 -5.87
N ILE A 134 -14.09 2.57 -5.29
CA ILE A 134 -13.11 1.51 -4.98
C ILE A 134 -13.69 0.55 -3.95
N ASN A 135 -14.28 1.06 -2.87
CA ASN A 135 -14.89 0.27 -1.81
C ASN A 135 -15.98 -0.68 -2.33
N GLU A 136 -16.91 -0.18 -3.14
CA GLU A 136 -17.99 -0.98 -3.74
C GLU A 136 -17.45 -2.11 -4.61
N ASN A 137 -16.41 -1.83 -5.41
CA ASN A 137 -15.82 -2.83 -6.29
C ASN A 137 -14.95 -3.85 -5.54
N ILE A 138 -14.33 -3.48 -4.42
CA ILE A 138 -13.66 -4.44 -3.51
C ILE A 138 -14.72 -5.38 -2.91
N LEU A 139 -15.76 -4.84 -2.28
CA LEU A 139 -16.78 -5.63 -1.58
C LEU A 139 -17.59 -6.53 -2.52
N SER A 140 -17.72 -6.15 -3.79
CA SER A 140 -18.39 -6.98 -4.81
C SER A 140 -17.47 -7.90 -5.59
N GLY A 141 -16.16 -7.88 -5.32
CA GLY A 141 -15.16 -8.70 -6.03
C GLY A 141 -14.90 -8.27 -7.48
N ASN A 142 -15.31 -7.06 -7.87
CA ASN A 142 -15.17 -6.54 -9.24
C ASN A 142 -13.79 -5.90 -9.44
N HIS A 143 -12.72 -6.66 -9.23
CA HIS A 143 -11.35 -6.14 -9.30
C HIS A 143 -11.00 -5.57 -10.67
N ASP A 144 -11.59 -6.05 -11.75
CA ASP A 144 -11.39 -5.49 -13.10
C ASP A 144 -11.79 -4.00 -13.19
N ARG A 145 -12.84 -3.58 -12.46
CA ARG A 145 -13.22 -2.17 -12.38
C ARG A 145 -12.17 -1.33 -11.68
N ILE A 146 -11.51 -1.89 -10.66
CA ILE A 146 -10.43 -1.23 -9.91
C ILE A 146 -9.18 -1.11 -10.78
N LEU A 147 -8.84 -2.14 -11.55
CA LEU A 147 -7.72 -2.10 -12.51
C LEU A 147 -7.94 -1.04 -13.59
N ASN A 148 -9.20 -0.85 -14.01
CA ASN A 148 -9.61 0.17 -14.98
C ASN A 148 -10.07 1.48 -14.32
N TYR A 149 -9.59 1.82 -13.11
CA TYR A 149 -10.02 3.01 -12.35
C TYR A 149 -9.95 4.31 -13.15
N LYS A 150 -9.07 4.40 -14.13
CA LYS A 150 -8.90 5.57 -15.01
C LYS A 150 -10.16 5.88 -15.83
N ASP A 151 -11.07 4.92 -15.98
CA ASP A 151 -12.38 5.11 -16.65
C ASP A 151 -13.28 6.10 -15.90
N MET A 152 -13.04 6.36 -14.62
CA MET A 152 -13.68 7.44 -13.87
C MET A 152 -13.23 8.85 -14.32
N GLY A 153 -12.33 8.94 -15.27
CA GLY A 153 -11.98 10.18 -15.97
C GLY A 153 -11.32 11.22 -15.04
N MET A 154 -11.97 12.37 -14.85
CA MET A 154 -11.40 13.48 -14.07
C MET A 154 -11.25 13.10 -12.59
N ILE A 155 -12.21 12.40 -12.03
CA ILE A 155 -12.20 11.98 -10.61
C ILE A 155 -10.98 11.11 -10.34
N ALA A 156 -10.73 10.10 -11.17
CA ALA A 156 -9.54 9.26 -11.05
C ALA A 156 -8.22 10.06 -11.14
N ARG A 157 -8.14 11.03 -12.06
CA ARG A 157 -6.94 11.89 -12.18
C ARG A 157 -6.73 12.79 -10.96
N MET A 158 -7.80 13.19 -10.31
CA MET A 158 -7.73 13.95 -9.06
C MET A 158 -7.35 13.06 -7.89
N ALA A 159 -7.93 11.86 -7.80
CA ALA A 159 -7.71 10.93 -6.70
C ALA A 159 -6.30 10.29 -6.73
N VAL A 160 -5.84 9.93 -7.92
CA VAL A 160 -4.58 9.20 -8.15
C VAL A 160 -3.72 9.99 -9.17
N PRO A 161 -3.16 11.16 -8.77
CA PRO A 161 -2.29 11.94 -9.66
C PRO A 161 -0.99 11.22 -9.99
N THR A 162 -0.51 10.38 -9.08
CA THR A 162 0.61 9.44 -9.23
C THR A 162 0.23 8.08 -8.61
N PRO A 163 0.72 6.95 -9.13
CA PRO A 163 0.26 5.64 -8.73
C PRO A 163 0.85 5.12 -7.42
N ASP A 164 1.88 5.75 -6.89
CA ASP A 164 2.71 5.30 -5.77
C ASP A 164 1.92 4.98 -4.50
N HIS A 165 0.88 5.74 -4.20
CA HIS A 165 0.01 5.48 -3.05
C HIS A 165 -1.17 4.54 -3.34
N PHE A 166 -1.59 4.42 -4.60
CA PHE A 166 -2.73 3.59 -4.97
C PHE A 166 -2.33 2.14 -5.32
N PHE A 167 -1.21 1.94 -6.00
CA PHE A 167 -0.81 0.62 -6.49
C PHE A 167 -0.50 -0.42 -5.40
N PRO A 168 -0.07 -0.08 -4.17
CA PRO A 168 0.05 -1.07 -3.09
C PRO A 168 -1.24 -1.86 -2.83
N LEU A 169 -2.42 -1.24 -2.98
CA LEU A 169 -3.72 -1.91 -2.89
C LEU A 169 -3.84 -3.06 -3.90
N LEU A 170 -3.32 -2.90 -5.12
CA LEU A 170 -3.45 -3.88 -6.19
C LEU A 170 -2.70 -5.19 -5.88
N TYR A 171 -1.58 -5.12 -5.16
CA TYR A 171 -0.89 -6.31 -4.67
C TYR A 171 -1.75 -7.09 -3.68
N VAL A 172 -2.38 -6.39 -2.73
CA VAL A 172 -3.24 -7.00 -1.73
C VAL A 172 -4.48 -7.62 -2.38
N LEU A 173 -5.12 -6.91 -3.31
CA LEU A 173 -6.27 -7.43 -4.07
C LEU A 173 -5.88 -8.66 -4.92
N GLY A 174 -4.69 -8.65 -5.51
CA GLY A 174 -4.18 -9.82 -6.23
C GLY A 174 -3.92 -11.02 -5.32
N ALA A 175 -3.47 -10.77 -4.09
CA ALA A 175 -3.17 -11.81 -3.10
C ALA A 175 -4.41 -12.30 -2.34
N SER A 176 -5.54 -11.59 -2.43
CA SER A 176 -6.80 -11.98 -1.79
C SER A 176 -7.45 -13.18 -2.50
N ASN A 177 -8.29 -13.92 -1.77
CA ASN A 177 -9.06 -15.05 -2.25
C ASN A 177 -10.56 -14.71 -2.28
N GLN A 178 -11.32 -15.39 -3.11
CA GLN A 178 -12.77 -15.19 -3.22
C GLN A 178 -13.55 -15.50 -1.95
N ASN A 179 -12.96 -16.28 -1.04
CA ASN A 179 -13.59 -16.71 0.21
C ASN A 179 -13.11 -15.87 1.41
N ASP A 180 -12.22 -14.91 1.18
CA ASP A 180 -11.77 -14.03 2.27
C ASP A 180 -12.95 -13.20 2.79
N GLU A 181 -13.08 -13.13 4.11
CA GLU A 181 -13.93 -12.14 4.76
C GLU A 181 -13.26 -10.76 4.64
N ILE A 182 -14.01 -9.76 4.18
CA ILE A 182 -13.49 -8.42 3.97
C ILE A 182 -14.02 -7.50 5.07
N SER A 183 -13.09 -6.98 5.87
CA SER A 183 -13.37 -5.95 6.87
C SER A 183 -12.88 -4.58 6.39
N VAL A 184 -13.70 -3.55 6.60
CA VAL A 184 -13.41 -2.16 6.20
C VAL A 184 -13.22 -1.30 7.45
N TYR A 185 -12.12 -0.55 7.50
CA TYR A 185 -11.77 0.31 8.63
C TYR A 185 -11.46 1.74 8.15
N ASN A 186 -11.41 2.67 9.08
CA ASN A 186 -10.93 4.05 8.88
C ASN A 186 -11.58 4.77 7.69
N LYS A 187 -12.84 4.49 7.38
CA LYS A 187 -13.55 5.11 6.27
C LYS A 187 -13.79 6.61 6.56
N SER A 188 -12.77 7.41 6.35
CA SER A 188 -12.79 8.87 6.58
C SER A 188 -11.94 9.58 5.52
N GLY A 189 -12.27 10.85 5.29
CA GLY A 189 -11.42 11.76 4.53
C GLY A 189 -10.46 12.52 5.42
N GLU A 190 -9.41 13.08 4.85
CA GLU A 190 -8.45 13.92 5.55
C GLU A 190 -7.97 15.05 4.62
N LEU A 191 -7.94 16.27 5.17
CA LEU A 191 -7.44 17.47 4.50
C LEU A 191 -8.05 17.70 3.10
N GLY A 192 -9.28 17.28 2.88
CA GLY A 192 -10.04 17.43 1.64
C GLY A 192 -9.69 16.45 0.53
N SER A 193 -8.46 16.00 0.41
CA SER A 193 -7.95 15.31 -0.76
C SER A 193 -7.19 14.00 -0.48
N LEU A 194 -7.38 13.46 0.71
CA LEU A 194 -6.87 12.15 1.15
C LEU A 194 -8.03 11.31 1.67
N THR A 195 -7.96 9.99 1.55
CA THR A 195 -8.83 9.05 2.27
C THR A 195 -8.01 8.03 3.03
N MET A 196 -8.57 7.59 4.17
CA MET A 196 -7.87 6.73 5.12
C MET A 196 -8.44 5.31 5.14
N THR A 197 -9.36 4.99 4.23
CA THR A 197 -10.04 3.70 4.16
C THR A 197 -9.03 2.56 4.06
N SER A 198 -9.19 1.57 4.93
CA SER A 198 -8.29 0.43 5.05
C SER A 198 -9.09 -0.87 4.97
N TYR A 199 -8.50 -1.92 4.44
CA TYR A 199 -9.13 -3.23 4.26
C TYR A 199 -8.30 -4.32 4.89
N LEU A 200 -8.99 -5.32 5.44
CA LEU A 200 -8.42 -6.59 5.89
C LEU A 200 -9.12 -7.73 5.16
N PHE A 201 -8.36 -8.67 4.62
CA PHE A 201 -8.80 -9.88 3.93
C PHE A 201 -8.32 -11.09 4.72
N GLU A 202 -9.26 -11.84 5.32
CA GLU A 202 -8.98 -12.99 6.18
C GLU A 202 -9.56 -14.29 5.63
#